data_c2a617bd165356a6c0c444ba7fccbb28
#
_entry.id   c2a617bd165356a6c0c444ba7fccbb28
#
_cell.length_a   1.000
_cell.length_b   1.000
_cell.length_c   1.000
_cell.angle_alpha   90.00
_cell.angle_beta   90.00
_cell.angle_gamma   90.00
#
_symmetry.space_group_name_H-M   'P 1'
#
loop_
_entity.id
_entity.type
_entity.pdbx_description
1 polymer ?
#
loop_
_entity_poly.entity_id
_entity_poly.type
_entity_poly.pdbx_seq_one_letter_code
_entity_poly.pdbx_strand_id
1 'polypeptide(L)'
;MKGQRRFWVFLGLMGLGLILALVAFFWRSSPLTTRPDPLPQDAYIQVYMNQNQAQGADYTDGYRNIERPGDDLEQITIDGINAAQTQIDLAVQELRLPKVAQALANRYQAGVKVRVILENTYSRSYSTFTESEIAQLDTRQKERYDEYRTFVDLNQDGQLAPEELNQRDALVILANAGIPVIDDTADGSKGSGLMHHKFAIIDGVTVLTGSVNLTLSGTHGDIVAPETRGNANNLLRIQNPQIAQIFTQEFNYLWGDGPGGKPDSLFGLRKPPRNPQTLQLGESTVTVQFSPLSPTQPWSRSSNGLIGQTLGQAVNSVNLALFVFSDQPIVDILETRYQQGAEVQALIDPSFAFRNYSEGLDMLGVALAANCQYEVDNKPWQVGIASVGIPQLVRGDKLHHKFGVIDQNTVITGSHNWSAAANHNNDETLLIIRNPVVAAHFEREFERLYHNAALGLPPSIQDKIAQANQTCPQITAPTTPNPTQVINLNTASQAELETLPGVGPKLAQRIIATRQQQPFTSLADLQRVPGIGPKLSEGLRDRVTW
;
A
#
# COMPACT_ATOMS: atom_id res chain seq x y z
N MET A 1 -23.22 55.03 -47.97
CA MET A 1 -22.71 53.71 -48.39
C MET A 1 -21.37 53.27 -47.70
N LYS A 2 -20.61 54.13 -47.01
CA LYS A 2 -19.35 53.76 -46.35
C LYS A 2 -19.54 53.12 -44.94
N GLY A 3 -20.65 53.34 -44.24
CA GLY A 3 -20.93 52.81 -42.91
C GLY A 3 -21.34 51.32 -42.90
N GLN A 4 -22.14 50.90 -43.89
CA GLN A 4 -22.62 49.51 -43.97
C GLN A 4 -21.51 48.48 -44.26
N ARG A 5 -20.49 48.86 -45.06
CA ARG A 5 -19.35 47.97 -45.35
C ARG A 5 -18.47 47.71 -44.11
N ARG A 6 -18.33 48.71 -43.22
CA ARG A 6 -17.56 48.54 -41.97
C ARG A 6 -18.26 47.63 -40.95
N PHE A 7 -19.60 47.67 -40.92
CA PHE A 7 -20.40 46.83 -40.01
C PHE A 7 -20.30 45.34 -40.40
N TRP A 8 -20.37 45.03 -41.70
CA TRP A 8 -20.26 43.64 -42.19
C TRP A 8 -18.83 43.08 -42.04
N VAL A 9 -17.79 43.87 -42.13
CA VAL A 9 -16.41 43.45 -41.87
C VAL A 9 -16.20 43.18 -40.40
N PHE A 10 -16.81 43.95 -39.49
CA PHE A 10 -16.71 43.72 -38.03
C PHE A 10 -17.45 42.46 -37.59
N LEU A 11 -18.63 42.19 -38.16
CA LEU A 11 -19.38 40.95 -37.95
C LEU A 11 -18.65 39.71 -38.47
N GLY A 12 -17.98 39.81 -39.60
CA GLY A 12 -17.16 38.74 -40.18
C GLY A 12 -15.94 38.42 -39.31
N LEU A 13 -15.25 39.44 -38.78
CA LEU A 13 -14.11 39.25 -37.86
C LEU A 13 -14.52 38.68 -36.51
N MET A 14 -15.67 39.09 -35.96
CA MET A 14 -16.22 38.50 -34.74
C MET A 14 -16.63 37.03 -34.94
N GLY A 15 -17.25 36.69 -36.08
CA GLY A 15 -17.61 35.34 -36.46
C GLY A 15 -16.37 34.44 -36.60
N LEU A 16 -15.31 34.95 -37.27
CA LEU A 16 -14.04 34.23 -37.41
C LEU A 16 -13.35 34.02 -36.06
N GLY A 17 -13.36 35.01 -35.16
CA GLY A 17 -12.83 34.92 -33.82
C GLY A 17 -13.57 33.89 -32.97
N LEU A 18 -14.92 33.81 -33.09
CA LEU A 18 -15.73 32.81 -32.38
C LEU A 18 -15.49 31.39 -32.89
N ILE A 19 -15.34 31.23 -34.23
CA ILE A 19 -15.02 29.94 -34.85
C ILE A 19 -13.62 29.49 -34.43
N LEU A 20 -12.62 30.37 -34.40
CA LEU A 20 -11.27 30.06 -33.95
C LEU A 20 -11.24 29.72 -32.45
N ALA A 21 -12.04 30.41 -31.62
CA ALA A 21 -12.17 30.10 -30.20
C ALA A 21 -12.87 28.75 -29.95
N LEU A 22 -13.91 28.44 -30.75
CA LEU A 22 -14.57 27.14 -30.70
C LEU A 22 -13.65 26.01 -31.18
N VAL A 23 -12.92 26.21 -32.27
CA VAL A 23 -11.92 25.23 -32.75
C VAL A 23 -10.82 25.04 -31.73
N ALA A 24 -10.29 26.10 -31.10
CA ALA A 24 -9.30 26.00 -30.03
C ALA A 24 -9.87 25.34 -28.77
N PHE A 25 -11.15 25.57 -28.43
CA PHE A 25 -11.85 24.92 -27.34
C PHE A 25 -12.04 23.42 -27.61
N PHE A 26 -12.49 23.05 -28.82
CA PHE A 26 -12.62 21.64 -29.22
C PHE A 26 -11.26 20.95 -29.38
N TRP A 27 -10.19 21.64 -29.76
CA TRP A 27 -8.84 21.09 -29.79
C TRP A 27 -8.26 20.89 -28.37
N ARG A 28 -8.63 21.76 -27.41
CA ARG A 28 -8.24 21.60 -26.02
C ARG A 28 -9.07 20.54 -25.26
N SER A 29 -10.25 20.24 -25.73
CA SER A 29 -11.17 19.27 -25.12
C SER A 29 -11.25 17.94 -25.88
N SER A 30 -10.37 17.68 -26.84
CA SER A 30 -10.24 16.32 -27.40
C SER A 30 -9.65 15.44 -26.32
N PRO A 31 -10.39 14.49 -25.74
CA PRO A 31 -9.78 13.50 -24.89
C PRO A 31 -8.70 12.80 -25.73
N LEU A 32 -7.57 12.46 -25.13
CA LEU A 32 -6.53 11.64 -25.74
C LEU A 32 -7.18 10.31 -26.19
N THR A 33 -7.68 10.29 -27.42
CA THR A 33 -8.45 9.17 -27.99
C THR A 33 -7.54 8.12 -28.63
N THR A 34 -6.24 8.39 -28.71
CA THR A 34 -5.27 7.45 -29.25
C THR A 34 -4.60 6.69 -28.11
N ARG A 35 -4.71 5.37 -28.16
CA ARG A 35 -3.97 4.47 -27.28
C ARG A 35 -2.47 4.75 -27.45
N PRO A 36 -1.72 5.00 -26.37
CA PRO A 36 -0.28 5.17 -26.49
C PRO A 36 0.36 3.86 -26.99
N ASP A 37 1.41 3.97 -27.80
CA ASP A 37 2.17 2.79 -28.23
C ASP A 37 2.67 1.99 -27.03
N PRO A 38 2.65 0.64 -27.11
CA PRO A 38 3.20 -0.19 -26.07
C PRO A 38 4.67 0.16 -25.79
N LEU A 39 5.05 0.27 -24.52
CA LEU A 39 6.44 0.43 -24.14
C LEU A 39 7.19 -0.92 -24.27
N PRO A 40 8.47 -0.88 -24.66
CA PRO A 40 9.28 -2.10 -24.64
C PRO A 40 9.41 -2.63 -23.22
N GLN A 41 9.40 -3.95 -23.05
CA GLN A 41 9.67 -4.62 -21.80
C GLN A 41 11.16 -4.95 -21.67
N ASP A 42 11.68 -4.89 -20.45
CA ASP A 42 13.03 -5.42 -20.15
C ASP A 42 13.03 -6.94 -20.26
N ALA A 43 14.17 -7.52 -20.67
CA ALA A 43 14.27 -8.96 -20.89
C ALA A 43 14.06 -9.80 -19.60
N TYR A 44 14.38 -9.24 -18.44
CA TYR A 44 14.31 -9.91 -17.13
C TYR A 44 13.19 -9.38 -16.25
N ILE A 45 12.74 -8.13 -16.47
CA ILE A 45 11.79 -7.43 -15.61
C ILE A 45 10.65 -6.88 -16.48
N GLN A 46 9.51 -7.53 -16.45
CA GLN A 46 8.30 -7.09 -17.13
C GLN A 46 7.41 -6.34 -16.16
N VAL A 47 6.82 -5.24 -16.62
CA VAL A 47 5.97 -4.35 -15.82
C VAL A 47 4.57 -4.32 -16.39
N TYR A 48 3.58 -4.45 -15.51
CA TYR A 48 2.16 -4.46 -15.86
C TYR A 48 1.39 -3.50 -14.95
N MET A 49 0.45 -2.75 -15.54
CA MET A 49 -0.40 -1.78 -14.86
C MET A 49 -1.87 -2.09 -15.17
N ASN A 50 -2.71 -2.28 -14.13
CA ASN A 50 -4.12 -2.64 -14.34
C ASN A 50 -4.99 -1.51 -14.92
N GLN A 51 -4.45 -0.33 -15.09
CA GLN A 51 -5.08 0.79 -15.78
C GLN A 51 -4.07 1.43 -16.74
N ASN A 52 -4.56 2.02 -17.83
CA ASN A 52 -3.74 2.80 -18.75
C ASN A 52 -4.53 3.98 -19.31
N GLN A 53 -3.89 4.82 -20.12
CA GLN A 53 -4.53 6.00 -20.74
C GLN A 53 -5.50 5.65 -21.88
N ALA A 54 -5.50 4.40 -22.37
CA ALA A 54 -6.29 4.03 -23.53
C ALA A 54 -7.79 4.06 -23.23
N GLN A 55 -8.57 4.48 -24.21
CA GLN A 55 -9.99 4.16 -24.28
C GLN A 55 -10.16 2.86 -25.07
N GLY A 56 -11.10 2.02 -24.64
CA GLY A 56 -11.38 0.75 -25.29
C GLY A 56 -10.97 -0.45 -24.44
N ALA A 57 -10.97 -1.63 -25.06
CA ALA A 57 -10.74 -2.89 -24.36
C ALA A 57 -9.36 -3.44 -24.69
N ASP A 58 -8.57 -3.71 -23.63
CA ASP A 58 -7.43 -4.59 -23.67
C ASP A 58 -7.86 -6.03 -23.34
N TYR A 59 -8.86 -6.14 -22.44
CA TYR A 59 -9.48 -7.40 -22.07
C TYR A 59 -10.93 -7.18 -21.62
N THR A 60 -11.67 -8.25 -21.47
CA THR A 60 -12.99 -8.26 -20.85
C THR A 60 -12.90 -8.87 -19.47
N ASP A 61 -13.34 -8.14 -18.45
CA ASP A 61 -13.43 -8.62 -17.07
C ASP A 61 -14.36 -9.84 -17.01
N GLY A 62 -13.81 -10.97 -16.63
CA GLY A 62 -14.52 -12.25 -16.64
C GLY A 62 -15.54 -12.44 -15.52
N TYR A 63 -15.73 -11.46 -14.63
CA TYR A 63 -16.71 -11.52 -13.54
C TYR A 63 -17.91 -10.62 -13.80
N ARG A 64 -17.70 -9.44 -14.40
CA ARG A 64 -18.73 -8.42 -14.65
C ARG A 64 -19.04 -8.25 -16.13
N ASN A 65 -18.27 -8.90 -17.01
CA ASN A 65 -18.39 -8.82 -18.47
C ASN A 65 -18.30 -7.39 -19.01
N ILE A 66 -17.40 -6.59 -18.46
CA ILE A 66 -17.13 -5.22 -18.90
C ILE A 66 -15.76 -5.11 -19.55
N GLU A 67 -15.67 -4.28 -20.58
CA GLU A 67 -14.42 -3.98 -21.26
C GLU A 67 -13.50 -3.14 -20.37
N ARG A 68 -12.23 -3.52 -20.31
CA ARG A 68 -11.22 -2.90 -19.47
C ARG A 68 -10.00 -2.46 -20.29
N PRO A 69 -9.54 -1.21 -20.14
CA PRO A 69 -8.21 -0.80 -20.56
C PRO A 69 -7.19 -1.18 -19.48
N GLY A 70 -5.98 -1.54 -19.89
CA GLY A 70 -4.87 -1.92 -18.99
C GLY A 70 -4.57 -3.40 -19.02
N ASP A 71 -3.63 -3.82 -18.17
CA ASP A 71 -3.22 -5.22 -18.09
C ASP A 71 -4.15 -6.01 -17.16
N ASP A 72 -4.51 -7.23 -17.55
CA ASP A 72 -5.23 -8.17 -16.69
C ASP A 72 -4.25 -8.82 -15.71
N LEU A 73 -4.08 -8.18 -14.53
CA LEU A 73 -3.15 -8.65 -13.51
C LEU A 73 -3.54 -10.02 -12.92
N GLU A 74 -4.84 -10.37 -12.95
CA GLU A 74 -5.31 -11.72 -12.58
C GLU A 74 -4.81 -12.74 -13.59
N GLN A 75 -5.03 -12.49 -14.89
CA GLN A 75 -4.64 -13.43 -15.95
C GLN A 75 -3.11 -13.60 -16.00
N ILE A 76 -2.34 -12.52 -15.87
CA ILE A 76 -0.87 -12.58 -15.80
C ILE A 76 -0.40 -13.43 -14.62
N THR A 77 -1.06 -13.33 -13.47
CA THR A 77 -0.77 -14.16 -12.30
C THR A 77 -1.11 -15.63 -12.60
N ILE A 78 -2.26 -15.91 -13.22
CA ILE A 78 -2.70 -17.24 -13.63
C ILE A 78 -1.72 -17.85 -14.64
N ASP A 79 -1.26 -17.09 -15.62
CA ASP A 79 -0.30 -17.55 -16.63
C ASP A 79 1.02 -17.95 -15.98
N GLY A 80 1.50 -17.15 -15.02
CA GLY A 80 2.67 -17.50 -14.23
C GLY A 80 2.48 -18.79 -13.44
N ILE A 81 1.35 -18.96 -12.74
CA ILE A 81 1.01 -20.16 -11.98
C ILE A 81 0.92 -21.39 -12.91
N ASN A 82 0.25 -21.27 -14.06
CA ASN A 82 0.08 -22.35 -15.02
C ASN A 82 1.40 -22.80 -15.66
N ALA A 83 2.39 -21.93 -15.74
CA ALA A 83 3.74 -22.24 -16.24
C ALA A 83 4.55 -23.11 -15.27
N ALA A 84 4.16 -23.19 -13.99
CA ALA A 84 4.88 -23.92 -12.95
C ALA A 84 4.98 -25.43 -13.27
N GLN A 85 6.17 -25.99 -13.08
CA GLN A 85 6.46 -27.40 -13.29
C GLN A 85 6.76 -28.15 -11.98
N THR A 86 7.31 -27.47 -10.99
CA THR A 86 7.83 -28.12 -9.77
C THR A 86 7.28 -27.50 -8.49
N GLN A 87 7.25 -26.17 -8.38
CA GLN A 87 6.90 -25.50 -7.12
C GLN A 87 6.29 -24.11 -7.33
N ILE A 88 5.32 -23.78 -6.48
CA ILE A 88 4.75 -22.44 -6.33
C ILE A 88 4.74 -22.10 -4.84
N ASP A 89 5.37 -20.98 -4.48
CA ASP A 89 5.33 -20.38 -3.13
C ASP A 89 4.63 -19.03 -3.22
N LEU A 90 3.43 -18.93 -2.66
CA LEU A 90 2.60 -17.72 -2.69
C LEU A 90 2.53 -17.10 -1.30
N ALA A 91 3.01 -15.88 -1.13
CA ALA A 91 2.83 -15.07 0.08
C ALA A 91 2.10 -13.78 -0.29
N VAL A 92 0.83 -13.68 0.07
CA VAL A 92 -0.02 -12.55 -0.25
C VAL A 92 -0.90 -12.18 0.95
N GLN A 93 -1.10 -10.89 1.17
CA GLN A 93 -1.97 -10.41 2.23
C GLN A 93 -3.38 -11.00 2.11
N GLU A 94 -3.97 -10.94 0.92
CA GLU A 94 -5.34 -11.36 0.67
C GLU A 94 -5.46 -12.07 -0.69
N LEU A 95 -6.13 -13.22 -0.69
CA LEU A 95 -6.47 -13.98 -1.90
C LEU A 95 -7.99 -14.21 -1.93
N ARG A 96 -8.68 -13.52 -2.86
CA ARG A 96 -10.13 -13.61 -3.08
C ARG A 96 -10.48 -13.89 -4.55
N LEU A 97 -9.50 -13.99 -5.43
CA LEU A 97 -9.69 -14.27 -6.84
C LEU A 97 -9.85 -15.79 -7.08
N PRO A 98 -11.06 -16.28 -7.43
CA PRO A 98 -11.30 -17.72 -7.55
C PRO A 98 -10.53 -18.36 -8.70
N LYS A 99 -10.29 -17.65 -9.80
CA LYS A 99 -9.53 -18.18 -10.93
C LYS A 99 -8.06 -18.42 -10.58
N VAL A 100 -7.47 -17.54 -9.76
CA VAL A 100 -6.12 -17.74 -9.22
C VAL A 100 -6.08 -18.98 -8.31
N ALA A 101 -7.06 -19.11 -7.40
CA ALA A 101 -7.16 -20.29 -6.53
C ALA A 101 -7.35 -21.57 -7.34
N GLN A 102 -8.16 -21.54 -8.40
CA GLN A 102 -8.36 -22.70 -9.30
C GLN A 102 -7.09 -23.06 -10.06
N ALA A 103 -6.30 -22.06 -10.53
CA ALA A 103 -5.01 -22.32 -11.17
C ALA A 103 -4.03 -23.00 -10.20
N LEU A 104 -3.95 -22.55 -8.94
CA LEU A 104 -3.15 -23.19 -7.89
C LEU A 104 -3.61 -24.63 -7.63
N ALA A 105 -4.94 -24.85 -7.53
CA ALA A 105 -5.53 -26.18 -7.33
C ALA A 105 -5.19 -27.13 -8.49
N ASN A 106 -5.30 -26.67 -9.72
CA ASN A 106 -4.97 -27.46 -10.91
C ASN A 106 -3.49 -27.86 -10.94
N ARG A 107 -2.59 -26.95 -10.56
CA ARG A 107 -1.14 -27.26 -10.48
C ARG A 107 -0.83 -28.23 -9.34
N TYR A 108 -1.45 -28.04 -8.18
CA TYR A 108 -1.30 -28.95 -7.05
C TYR A 108 -1.77 -30.37 -7.39
N GLN A 109 -2.91 -30.51 -8.03
CA GLN A 109 -3.43 -31.80 -8.52
C GLN A 109 -2.53 -32.45 -9.60
N ALA A 110 -1.83 -31.62 -10.38
CA ALA A 110 -0.84 -32.07 -11.36
C ALA A 110 0.52 -32.46 -10.72
N GLY A 111 0.64 -32.41 -9.39
CA GLY A 111 1.83 -32.83 -8.65
C GLY A 111 2.85 -31.69 -8.41
N VAL A 112 2.53 -30.44 -8.76
CA VAL A 112 3.36 -29.28 -8.41
C VAL A 112 3.23 -29.01 -6.91
N LYS A 113 4.34 -28.78 -6.22
CA LYS A 113 4.32 -28.39 -4.81
C LYS A 113 3.78 -26.96 -4.69
N VAL A 114 2.67 -26.78 -3.98
CA VAL A 114 2.07 -25.46 -3.75
C VAL A 114 2.04 -25.17 -2.26
N ARG A 115 2.51 -23.99 -1.84
CA ARG A 115 2.48 -23.48 -0.47
C ARG A 115 1.91 -22.08 -0.46
N VAL A 116 1.01 -21.77 0.48
CA VAL A 116 0.33 -20.46 0.54
C VAL A 116 0.45 -19.86 1.94
N ILE A 117 0.84 -18.59 2.01
CA ILE A 117 0.86 -17.78 3.24
C ILE A 117 -0.08 -16.60 3.05
N LEU A 118 -1.00 -16.40 3.99
CA LEU A 118 -1.96 -15.29 4.01
C LEU A 118 -1.76 -14.43 5.27
N GLU A 119 -2.38 -13.27 5.31
CA GLU A 119 -2.53 -12.49 6.54
C GLU A 119 -3.75 -13.00 7.31
N ASN A 120 -3.65 -13.08 8.64
CA ASN A 120 -4.62 -13.78 9.50
C ASN A 120 -6.05 -13.21 9.44
N THR A 121 -6.20 -11.89 9.25
CA THR A 121 -7.51 -11.26 9.11
C THR A 121 -8.23 -11.74 7.84
N TYR A 122 -7.48 -12.20 6.83
CA TYR A 122 -7.98 -12.60 5.52
C TYR A 122 -7.84 -14.09 5.22
N SER A 123 -7.33 -14.89 6.16
CA SER A 123 -7.08 -16.34 5.98
C SER A 123 -8.33 -17.20 6.09
N ARG A 124 -9.45 -16.62 6.52
CA ARG A 124 -10.72 -17.33 6.73
C ARG A 124 -11.78 -16.91 5.70
N SER A 125 -12.51 -17.88 5.15
CA SER A 125 -13.67 -17.61 4.30
C SER A 125 -14.83 -17.00 5.08
N TYR A 126 -15.48 -16.01 4.49
CA TYR A 126 -16.70 -15.42 5.04
C TYR A 126 -17.87 -16.43 5.11
N SER A 127 -17.86 -17.49 4.27
CA SER A 127 -18.88 -18.56 4.32
C SER A 127 -18.90 -19.32 5.64
N THR A 128 -17.81 -19.24 6.42
CA THR A 128 -17.66 -19.93 7.70
C THR A 128 -18.01 -19.06 8.90
N PHE A 129 -18.43 -17.81 8.67
CA PHE A 129 -18.79 -16.90 9.77
C PHE A 129 -20.14 -17.29 10.38
N THR A 130 -20.21 -17.32 11.68
CA THR A 130 -21.45 -17.54 12.43
C THR A 130 -22.32 -16.28 12.41
N GLU A 131 -23.62 -16.43 12.66
CA GLU A 131 -24.54 -15.27 12.77
C GLU A 131 -24.08 -14.26 13.83
N SER A 132 -23.52 -14.74 14.95
CA SER A 132 -22.96 -13.89 16.00
C SER A 132 -21.76 -13.08 15.54
N GLU A 133 -20.86 -13.67 14.74
CA GLU A 133 -19.70 -12.97 14.16
C GLU A 133 -20.16 -11.93 13.14
N ILE A 134 -21.12 -12.28 12.29
CA ILE A 134 -21.70 -11.37 11.29
C ILE A 134 -22.36 -10.15 11.96
N ALA A 135 -23.06 -10.37 13.07
CA ALA A 135 -23.70 -9.29 13.82
C ALA A 135 -22.69 -8.35 14.52
N GLN A 136 -21.44 -8.77 14.71
CA GLN A 136 -20.38 -7.99 15.33
C GLN A 136 -19.49 -7.25 14.32
N LEU A 137 -19.68 -7.47 13.02
CA LEU A 137 -18.93 -6.78 11.98
C LEU A 137 -19.20 -5.26 12.04
N ASP A 138 -18.15 -4.46 11.93
CA ASP A 138 -18.30 -3.03 11.72
C ASP A 138 -18.88 -2.73 10.32
N THR A 139 -19.24 -1.48 10.08
CA THR A 139 -19.88 -1.07 8.81
C THR A 139 -19.08 -1.50 7.59
N ARG A 140 -17.77 -1.28 7.61
CA ARG A 140 -16.90 -1.61 6.47
C ARG A 140 -16.73 -3.12 6.28
N GLN A 141 -16.62 -3.85 7.37
CA GLN A 141 -16.54 -5.32 7.34
C GLN A 141 -17.86 -5.92 6.84
N LYS A 142 -19.00 -5.31 7.24
CA LYS A 142 -20.32 -5.73 6.77
C LYS A 142 -20.50 -5.48 5.27
N GLU A 143 -20.06 -4.33 4.76
CA GLU A 143 -20.07 -4.04 3.31
C GLU A 143 -19.29 -5.10 2.53
N ARG A 144 -18.08 -5.46 2.99
CA ARG A 144 -17.26 -6.52 2.37
C ARG A 144 -17.93 -7.90 2.44
N TYR A 145 -18.58 -8.22 3.55
CA TYR A 145 -19.31 -9.47 3.70
C TYR A 145 -20.50 -9.53 2.73
N ASP A 146 -21.25 -8.45 2.59
CA ASP A 146 -22.40 -8.36 1.70
C ASP A 146 -21.96 -8.41 0.22
N GLU A 147 -20.85 -7.75 -0.13
CA GLU A 147 -20.24 -7.86 -1.47
C GLU A 147 -19.79 -9.30 -1.75
N TYR A 148 -19.13 -9.95 -0.81
CA TYR A 148 -18.74 -11.35 -0.92
C TYR A 148 -19.95 -12.25 -1.18
N ARG A 149 -21.05 -12.09 -0.45
CA ARG A 149 -22.28 -12.86 -0.69
C ARG A 149 -22.83 -12.64 -2.08
N THR A 150 -22.92 -11.38 -2.52
CA THR A 150 -23.37 -11.04 -3.87
C THR A 150 -22.49 -11.66 -4.95
N PHE A 151 -21.18 -11.77 -4.70
CA PHE A 151 -20.22 -12.35 -5.64
C PHE A 151 -20.32 -13.87 -5.71
N VAL A 152 -20.56 -14.53 -4.60
CA VAL A 152 -20.58 -16.00 -4.51
C VAL A 152 -21.94 -16.59 -4.90
N ASP A 153 -23.04 -15.95 -4.50
CA ASP A 153 -24.43 -16.36 -4.81
C ASP A 153 -24.72 -16.15 -6.30
N LEU A 154 -24.43 -17.17 -7.09
CA LEU A 154 -24.54 -17.11 -8.56
C LEU A 154 -25.99 -17.17 -9.06
N ASN A 155 -26.83 -17.94 -8.35
CA ASN A 155 -28.25 -18.15 -8.69
C ASN A 155 -29.17 -17.10 -8.04
N GLN A 156 -28.63 -16.26 -7.15
CA GLN A 156 -29.31 -15.17 -6.43
C GLN A 156 -30.49 -15.66 -5.57
N ASP A 157 -30.39 -16.87 -4.99
CA ASP A 157 -31.40 -17.42 -4.09
C ASP A 157 -31.20 -17.04 -2.62
N GLY A 158 -30.12 -16.30 -2.33
CA GLY A 158 -29.76 -15.83 -0.99
C GLY A 158 -29.06 -16.89 -0.13
N GLN A 159 -28.75 -18.07 -0.68
CA GLN A 159 -27.97 -19.11 -0.03
C GLN A 159 -26.64 -19.29 -0.75
N LEU A 160 -25.64 -19.84 -0.07
CA LEU A 160 -24.34 -20.14 -0.66
C LEU A 160 -24.20 -21.66 -0.76
N ALA A 161 -24.53 -22.21 -1.93
CA ALA A 161 -24.43 -23.63 -2.18
C ALA A 161 -22.95 -24.09 -2.27
N PRO A 162 -22.62 -25.35 -1.93
CA PRO A 162 -21.25 -25.87 -2.05
C PRO A 162 -20.65 -25.71 -3.45
N GLU A 163 -21.48 -25.82 -4.49
CA GLU A 163 -21.08 -25.67 -5.88
C GLU A 163 -20.67 -24.22 -6.19
N GLU A 164 -21.38 -23.24 -5.66
CA GLU A 164 -21.08 -21.81 -5.80
C GLU A 164 -19.81 -21.43 -5.05
N LEU A 165 -19.68 -21.93 -3.81
CA LEU A 165 -18.47 -21.76 -3.02
C LEU A 165 -17.25 -22.32 -3.76
N ASN A 166 -17.38 -23.51 -4.37
CA ASN A 166 -16.30 -24.11 -5.17
C ASN A 166 -15.96 -23.33 -6.44
N GLN A 167 -16.86 -22.51 -6.94
CA GLN A 167 -16.64 -21.70 -8.14
C GLN A 167 -16.14 -20.28 -7.81
N ARG A 168 -16.50 -19.74 -6.64
CA ARG A 168 -16.34 -18.31 -6.35
C ARG A 168 -15.59 -18.00 -5.06
N ASP A 169 -15.44 -18.92 -4.14
CA ASP A 169 -14.67 -18.68 -2.91
C ASP A 169 -13.26 -19.26 -3.04
N ALA A 170 -12.28 -18.36 -3.19
CA ALA A 170 -10.89 -18.75 -3.37
C ALA A 170 -10.35 -19.63 -2.21
N LEU A 171 -10.74 -19.34 -0.96
CA LEU A 171 -10.27 -20.09 0.19
C LEU A 171 -10.91 -21.47 0.30
N VAL A 172 -12.17 -21.59 -0.08
CA VAL A 172 -12.86 -22.90 -0.17
C VAL A 172 -12.23 -23.74 -1.27
N ILE A 173 -11.90 -23.15 -2.43
CA ILE A 173 -11.21 -23.84 -3.53
C ILE A 173 -9.86 -24.39 -3.06
N LEU A 174 -9.04 -23.58 -2.37
CA LEU A 174 -7.74 -24.04 -1.84
C LEU A 174 -7.91 -25.18 -0.82
N ALA A 175 -8.87 -25.03 0.10
CA ALA A 175 -9.14 -26.04 1.14
C ALA A 175 -9.60 -27.38 0.53
N ASN A 176 -10.53 -27.34 -0.45
CA ASN A 176 -11.04 -28.52 -1.13
C ASN A 176 -9.98 -29.21 -1.99
N ALA A 177 -9.02 -28.45 -2.53
CA ALA A 177 -7.86 -29.01 -3.22
C ALA A 177 -6.81 -29.62 -2.26
N GLY A 178 -6.89 -29.37 -0.95
CA GLY A 178 -5.93 -29.83 0.04
C GLY A 178 -4.60 -29.09 0.00
N ILE A 179 -4.58 -27.86 -0.53
CA ILE A 179 -3.37 -27.03 -0.56
C ILE A 179 -3.02 -26.58 0.86
N PRO A 180 -1.77 -26.79 1.31
CA PRO A 180 -1.34 -26.31 2.62
C PRO A 180 -1.29 -24.77 2.67
N VAL A 181 -2.02 -24.22 3.62
CA VAL A 181 -2.11 -22.78 3.88
C VAL A 181 -1.74 -22.50 5.33
N ILE A 182 -0.95 -21.48 5.58
CA ILE A 182 -0.73 -20.90 6.91
C ILE A 182 -1.03 -19.41 6.87
N ASP A 183 -1.18 -18.81 8.04
CA ASP A 183 -1.22 -17.36 8.20
C ASP A 183 -0.15 -16.90 9.22
N ASP A 184 -0.04 -15.58 9.40
CA ASP A 184 0.99 -15.00 10.27
C ASP A 184 0.76 -15.24 11.77
N THR A 185 -0.29 -16.00 12.16
CA THR A 185 -0.47 -16.52 13.52
C THR A 185 0.09 -17.93 13.71
N ALA A 186 0.63 -18.54 12.64
CA ALA A 186 1.20 -19.88 12.68
C ALA A 186 2.25 -20.00 13.81
N ASP A 187 2.35 -21.20 14.38
CA ASP A 187 3.33 -21.58 15.40
C ASP A 187 3.32 -20.68 16.65
N GLY A 188 2.13 -20.18 17.01
CA GLY A 188 1.94 -19.31 18.17
C GLY A 188 2.51 -17.91 17.97
N SER A 189 2.76 -17.50 16.73
CA SER A 189 2.93 -16.10 16.39
C SER A 189 1.66 -15.35 16.76
N LYS A 190 1.79 -14.10 17.19
CA LYS A 190 0.64 -13.20 17.37
C LYS A 190 0.40 -12.35 16.12
N GLY A 191 0.95 -12.78 15.00
CA GLY A 191 1.05 -12.01 13.78
C GLY A 191 2.20 -11.01 13.82
N SER A 192 2.50 -10.42 12.69
CA SER A 192 3.20 -9.16 12.57
C SER A 192 2.21 -8.01 12.73
N GLY A 193 2.56 -6.78 12.38
CA GLY A 193 1.56 -5.73 12.19
C GLY A 193 0.59 -6.13 11.07
N LEU A 194 1.15 -6.56 9.93
CA LEU A 194 0.47 -7.24 8.81
C LEU A 194 1.47 -8.13 8.07
N MET A 195 1.08 -9.32 7.65
CA MET A 195 1.76 -10.06 6.59
C MET A 195 1.34 -9.43 5.25
N HIS A 196 2.05 -8.36 4.86
CA HIS A 196 1.61 -7.48 3.77
C HIS A 196 2.35 -7.75 2.45
N HIS A 197 3.08 -8.85 2.36
CA HIS A 197 3.70 -9.29 1.11
C HIS A 197 2.66 -9.51 -0.01
N LYS A 198 3.13 -9.38 -1.23
CA LYS A 198 2.38 -9.66 -2.45
C LYS A 198 3.35 -10.25 -3.48
N PHE A 199 3.72 -11.52 -3.26
CA PHE A 199 4.60 -12.20 -4.21
C PHE A 199 4.25 -13.67 -4.39
N ALA A 200 4.58 -14.18 -5.58
CA ALA A 200 4.63 -15.61 -5.90
C ALA A 200 6.01 -15.96 -6.46
N ILE A 201 6.55 -17.09 -6.04
CA ILE A 201 7.79 -17.65 -6.57
C ILE A 201 7.42 -18.92 -7.34
N ILE A 202 7.85 -19.00 -8.60
CA ILE A 202 7.51 -20.09 -9.51
C ILE A 202 8.79 -20.79 -9.93
N ASP A 203 8.89 -22.07 -9.63
CA ASP A 203 10.00 -22.98 -9.95
C ASP A 203 11.38 -22.48 -9.49
N GLY A 204 11.43 -21.56 -8.51
CA GLY A 204 12.68 -20.95 -8.06
C GLY A 204 13.38 -20.07 -9.09
N VAL A 205 12.67 -19.61 -10.13
CA VAL A 205 13.21 -18.81 -11.24
C VAL A 205 12.42 -17.53 -11.46
N THR A 206 11.10 -17.58 -11.39
CA THR A 206 10.24 -16.42 -11.65
C THR A 206 9.64 -15.91 -10.35
N VAL A 207 9.71 -14.59 -10.16
CA VAL A 207 9.00 -13.88 -9.08
C VAL A 207 7.96 -12.97 -9.68
N LEU A 208 6.71 -13.11 -9.24
CA LEU A 208 5.64 -12.13 -9.45
C LEU A 208 5.53 -11.30 -8.18
N THR A 209 5.59 -9.98 -8.25
CA THR A 209 5.48 -9.10 -7.09
C THR A 209 5.06 -7.69 -7.49
N GLY A 210 4.59 -6.87 -6.54
CA GLY A 210 4.15 -5.50 -6.80
C GLY A 210 3.26 -4.96 -5.69
N SER A 211 2.34 -4.08 -6.07
CA SER A 211 1.41 -3.47 -5.12
C SER A 211 0.06 -4.20 -5.03
N VAL A 212 -0.28 -5.07 -5.99
CA VAL A 212 -1.60 -5.64 -6.16
C VAL A 212 -1.96 -6.68 -5.09
N ASN A 213 -3.12 -6.51 -4.44
CA ASN A 213 -3.78 -7.60 -3.72
C ASN A 213 -4.56 -8.47 -4.71
N LEU A 214 -4.60 -9.78 -4.48
CA LEU A 214 -5.33 -10.72 -5.32
C LEU A 214 -6.83 -10.73 -4.96
N THR A 215 -7.47 -9.57 -5.13
CA THR A 215 -8.90 -9.32 -4.84
C THR A 215 -9.56 -8.64 -6.04
N LEU A 216 -10.89 -8.67 -6.12
CA LEU A 216 -11.63 -7.96 -7.16
C LEU A 216 -11.31 -6.47 -7.13
N SER A 217 -11.43 -5.83 -5.98
CA SER A 217 -11.08 -4.41 -5.82
C SER A 217 -9.60 -4.10 -6.11
N GLY A 218 -8.71 -5.10 -5.99
CA GLY A 218 -7.29 -4.97 -6.33
C GLY A 218 -7.02 -5.00 -7.84
N THR A 219 -7.85 -5.68 -8.61
CA THR A 219 -7.60 -6.00 -10.03
C THR A 219 -8.67 -5.45 -10.96
N HIS A 220 -9.92 -5.81 -10.74
CA HIS A 220 -11.02 -5.56 -11.67
C HIS A 220 -11.95 -4.44 -11.23
N GLY A 221 -12.19 -4.27 -9.94
CA GLY A 221 -13.18 -3.39 -9.32
C GLY A 221 -14.28 -4.19 -8.60
N ASP A 222 -15.11 -3.49 -7.85
CA ASP A 222 -16.10 -4.08 -6.96
C ASP A 222 -17.34 -4.56 -7.73
N ILE A 223 -17.91 -5.70 -7.30
CA ILE A 223 -19.09 -6.28 -7.95
C ILE A 223 -20.31 -5.39 -7.78
N VAL A 224 -20.46 -4.78 -6.60
CA VAL A 224 -21.60 -3.92 -6.25
C VAL A 224 -21.46 -2.48 -6.77
N ALA A 225 -20.30 -2.12 -7.31
CA ALA A 225 -19.99 -0.81 -7.87
C ALA A 225 -19.42 -0.97 -9.29
N PRO A 226 -20.26 -1.21 -10.32
CA PRO A 226 -19.83 -1.57 -11.67
C PRO A 226 -19.05 -0.48 -12.40
N GLU A 227 -19.09 0.77 -11.93
CA GLU A 227 -18.28 1.88 -12.42
C GLU A 227 -16.79 1.75 -12.03
N THR A 228 -16.45 1.04 -10.95
CA THR A 228 -15.07 0.85 -10.50
C THR A 228 -14.24 0.05 -11.50
N ARG A 229 -12.95 0.29 -11.49
CA ARG A 229 -11.98 -0.34 -12.42
C ARG A 229 -10.87 -1.10 -11.70
N GLY A 230 -10.96 -1.17 -10.37
CA GLY A 230 -9.93 -1.68 -9.48
C GLY A 230 -8.94 -0.59 -9.09
N ASN A 231 -8.37 -0.77 -7.92
CA ASN A 231 -7.36 0.13 -7.38
C ASN A 231 -6.18 0.25 -8.35
N ALA A 232 -5.62 1.44 -8.54
CA ALA A 232 -4.43 1.62 -9.35
C ALA A 232 -3.26 0.84 -8.75
N ASN A 233 -2.82 -0.21 -9.46
CA ASN A 233 -1.84 -1.18 -9.01
C ASN A 233 -0.85 -1.54 -10.12
N ASN A 234 0.32 -2.04 -9.69
CA ASN A 234 1.31 -2.65 -10.57
C ASN A 234 1.61 -4.10 -10.18
N LEU A 235 2.09 -4.85 -11.17
CA LEU A 235 2.65 -6.17 -11.04
C LEU A 235 3.94 -6.25 -11.86
N LEU A 236 4.99 -6.81 -11.26
CA LEU A 236 6.24 -7.11 -11.96
C LEU A 236 6.39 -8.62 -12.08
N ARG A 237 6.92 -9.06 -13.22
CA ARG A 237 7.41 -10.41 -13.44
C ARG A 237 8.91 -10.35 -13.61
N ILE A 238 9.66 -10.92 -12.65
CA ILE A 238 11.11 -10.92 -12.64
C ILE A 238 11.61 -12.35 -12.89
N GLN A 239 12.33 -12.56 -13.97
CA GLN A 239 12.88 -13.86 -14.34
C GLN A 239 14.37 -13.94 -14.03
N ASN A 240 14.70 -14.38 -12.82
CA ASN A 240 16.09 -14.57 -12.39
C ASN A 240 16.16 -15.50 -11.17
N PRO A 241 16.93 -16.59 -11.20
CA PRO A 241 17.01 -17.55 -10.10
C PRO A 241 17.64 -16.96 -8.83
N GLN A 242 18.53 -15.99 -8.93
CA GLN A 242 19.13 -15.36 -7.74
C GLN A 242 18.13 -14.44 -7.03
N ILE A 243 17.33 -13.68 -7.77
CA ILE A 243 16.21 -12.92 -7.18
C ILE A 243 15.20 -13.88 -6.56
N ALA A 244 14.81 -14.95 -7.27
CA ALA A 244 13.89 -15.95 -6.74
C ALA A 244 14.42 -16.59 -5.45
N GLN A 245 15.73 -16.84 -5.35
CA GLN A 245 16.36 -17.35 -4.13
C GLN A 245 16.24 -16.38 -2.95
N ILE A 246 16.39 -15.07 -3.16
CA ILE A 246 16.20 -14.04 -2.12
C ILE A 246 14.77 -14.08 -1.57
N PHE A 247 13.77 -14.16 -2.46
CA PHE A 247 12.34 -14.29 -2.08
C PHE A 247 12.04 -15.65 -1.44
N THR A 248 12.64 -16.74 -1.91
CA THR A 248 12.51 -18.08 -1.32
C THR A 248 13.03 -18.10 0.11
N GLN A 249 14.12 -17.39 0.40
CA GLN A 249 14.62 -17.27 1.77
C GLN A 249 13.63 -16.54 2.68
N GLU A 250 13.02 -15.45 2.20
CA GLU A 250 11.95 -14.75 2.93
C GLU A 250 10.78 -15.66 3.18
N PHE A 251 10.27 -16.31 2.12
CA PHE A 251 9.16 -17.24 2.22
C PHE A 251 9.43 -18.36 3.24
N ASN A 252 10.62 -18.94 3.23
CA ASN A 252 10.97 -20.03 4.13
C ASN A 252 11.09 -19.58 5.60
N TYR A 253 11.48 -18.34 5.90
CA TYR A 253 11.37 -17.82 7.26
C TYR A 253 9.92 -17.76 7.75
N LEU A 254 9.02 -17.29 6.89
CA LEU A 254 7.59 -17.21 7.22
C LEU A 254 6.96 -18.59 7.34
N TRP A 255 7.31 -19.51 6.43
CA TRP A 255 6.73 -20.84 6.34
C TRP A 255 7.20 -21.80 7.43
N GLY A 256 8.47 -21.75 7.83
CA GLY A 256 9.10 -22.75 8.67
C GLY A 256 9.00 -24.16 8.05
N ASP A 257 8.72 -25.16 8.88
CA ASP A 257 8.42 -26.54 8.43
C ASP A 257 6.96 -26.68 7.91
N GLY A 258 6.11 -25.64 8.09
CA GLY A 258 4.72 -25.61 7.67
C GLY A 258 3.76 -26.46 8.49
N PRO A 259 2.51 -26.65 8.02
CA PRO A 259 1.48 -27.35 8.79
C PRO A 259 1.89 -28.78 9.17
N GLY A 260 1.84 -29.09 10.47
CA GLY A 260 2.21 -30.38 11.02
C GLY A 260 3.73 -30.61 11.20
N GLY A 261 4.55 -29.64 10.87
CA GLY A 261 5.99 -29.63 11.10
C GLY A 261 6.36 -29.09 12.49
N LYS A 262 7.61 -28.66 12.64
CA LYS A 262 8.06 -27.96 13.87
C LYS A 262 7.45 -26.58 13.93
N PRO A 263 7.20 -26.02 15.12
CA PRO A 263 6.66 -24.69 15.29
C PRO A 263 7.77 -23.63 15.14
N ASP A 264 8.26 -23.41 13.91
CA ASP A 264 9.42 -22.59 13.61
C ASP A 264 9.15 -21.45 12.58
N SER A 265 7.89 -21.21 12.24
CA SER A 265 7.48 -20.03 11.45
C SER A 265 7.87 -18.72 12.13
N LEU A 266 8.45 -17.79 11.37
CA LEU A 266 8.94 -16.52 11.88
C LEU A 266 8.30 -15.36 11.11
N PHE A 267 7.45 -14.59 11.79
CA PHE A 267 6.82 -13.38 11.24
C PHE A 267 7.29 -12.12 11.95
N GLY A 268 7.23 -10.99 11.25
CA GLY A 268 7.56 -9.69 11.80
C GLY A 268 8.97 -9.63 12.38
N LEU A 269 9.14 -9.02 13.54
CA LEU A 269 10.43 -8.86 14.22
C LEU A 269 11.05 -10.18 14.74
N ARG A 270 10.36 -11.31 14.63
CA ARG A 270 10.94 -12.63 14.93
C ARG A 270 11.90 -13.10 13.84
N LYS A 271 11.77 -12.58 12.62
CA LYS A 271 12.72 -12.86 11.53
C LYS A 271 14.09 -12.28 11.83
N PRO A 272 15.17 -12.92 11.38
CA PRO A 272 16.50 -12.36 11.50
C PRO A 272 16.60 -11.06 10.68
N PRO A 273 17.23 -9.99 11.18
CA PRO A 273 17.46 -8.78 10.42
C PRO A 273 18.29 -9.07 9.16
N ARG A 274 17.88 -8.53 8.04
CA ARG A 274 18.59 -8.70 6.76
C ARG A 274 18.94 -7.36 6.14
N ASN A 275 20.13 -7.29 5.57
CA ASN A 275 20.57 -6.15 4.79
C ASN A 275 19.96 -6.21 3.38
N PRO A 276 19.81 -5.08 2.69
CA PRO A 276 19.45 -5.05 1.28
C PRO A 276 20.40 -5.92 0.46
N GLN A 277 19.86 -6.65 -0.51
CA GLN A 277 20.63 -7.47 -1.45
C GLN A 277 20.53 -6.88 -2.85
N THR A 278 21.67 -6.58 -3.47
CA THR A 278 21.73 -5.98 -4.81
C THR A 278 22.31 -6.97 -5.81
N LEU A 279 21.62 -7.12 -6.93
CA LEU A 279 22.00 -8.00 -8.03
C LEU A 279 21.97 -7.26 -9.37
N GLN A 280 22.83 -7.70 -10.30
CA GLN A 280 22.82 -7.24 -11.68
C GLN A 280 22.04 -8.24 -12.55
N LEU A 281 21.02 -7.75 -13.27
CA LEU A 281 20.19 -8.52 -14.21
C LEU A 281 20.29 -7.88 -15.60
N GLY A 282 21.22 -8.37 -16.43
CA GLY A 282 21.53 -7.69 -17.69
C GLY A 282 22.00 -6.25 -17.43
N GLU A 283 21.28 -5.27 -17.98
CA GLU A 283 21.55 -3.83 -17.75
C GLU A 283 20.87 -3.28 -16.49
N SER A 284 19.97 -4.07 -15.88
CA SER A 284 19.22 -3.66 -14.70
C SER A 284 20.00 -3.94 -13.42
N THR A 285 20.03 -2.98 -12.48
CA THR A 285 20.45 -3.24 -11.11
C THR A 285 19.21 -3.33 -10.22
N VAL A 286 19.04 -4.44 -9.51
CA VAL A 286 17.89 -4.68 -8.63
C VAL A 286 18.36 -4.84 -7.19
N THR A 287 17.83 -4.03 -6.29
CA THR A 287 18.02 -4.16 -4.85
C THR A 287 16.71 -4.61 -4.21
N VAL A 288 16.78 -5.66 -3.39
CA VAL A 288 15.64 -6.22 -2.64
C VAL A 288 15.87 -6.04 -1.16
N GLN A 289 14.87 -5.54 -0.44
CA GLN A 289 14.87 -5.51 1.02
C GLN A 289 13.49 -5.91 1.55
N PHE A 290 13.46 -6.58 2.70
CA PHE A 290 12.23 -6.95 3.40
C PHE A 290 12.19 -6.29 4.78
N SER A 291 11.03 -5.83 5.19
CA SER A 291 10.73 -5.36 6.54
C SER A 291 10.09 -6.48 7.39
N PRO A 292 9.89 -6.28 8.70
CA PRO A 292 10.24 -5.09 9.45
C PRO A 292 11.68 -5.11 9.97
N LEU A 293 12.16 -3.92 10.33
CA LEU A 293 13.35 -3.74 11.15
C LEU A 293 12.95 -3.14 12.50
N SER A 294 13.57 -3.63 13.59
CA SER A 294 13.31 -3.10 14.94
C SER A 294 13.55 -1.58 14.99
N PRO A 295 12.65 -0.79 15.61
CA PRO A 295 12.84 0.64 15.79
C PRO A 295 14.07 1.00 16.66
N THR A 296 14.67 0.01 17.36
CA THR A 296 15.92 0.22 18.10
C THR A 296 17.16 0.22 17.18
N GLN A 297 17.00 -0.19 15.91
CA GLN A 297 18.06 -0.12 14.91
C GLN A 297 18.06 1.25 14.22
N PRO A 298 19.22 1.72 13.72
CA PRO A 298 19.26 2.97 12.96
C PRO A 298 18.28 2.97 11.78
N TRP A 299 17.51 4.06 11.64
CA TRP A 299 16.57 4.25 10.53
C TRP A 299 17.23 4.03 9.16
N SER A 300 18.48 4.46 8.98
CA SER A 300 19.23 4.29 7.73
C SER A 300 19.44 2.84 7.28
N ARG A 301 19.23 1.85 8.16
CA ARG A 301 19.29 0.42 7.84
C ARG A 301 17.94 -0.17 7.47
N SER A 302 16.87 0.56 7.69
CA SER A 302 15.50 0.11 7.43
C SER A 302 15.10 0.28 5.95
N SER A 303 13.95 -0.24 5.60
CA SER A 303 13.38 -0.08 4.25
C SER A 303 13.12 1.39 3.92
N ASN A 304 12.56 2.19 4.86
CA ASN A 304 12.41 3.63 4.69
C ASN A 304 13.78 4.34 4.56
N GLY A 305 14.79 3.87 5.29
CA GLY A 305 16.17 4.36 5.15
C GLY A 305 16.75 4.10 3.75
N LEU A 306 16.48 2.95 3.16
CA LEU A 306 16.88 2.63 1.79
C LEU A 306 16.12 3.49 0.76
N ILE A 307 14.81 3.73 0.98
CA ILE A 307 14.02 4.69 0.18
C ILE A 307 14.67 6.07 0.24
N GLY A 308 14.93 6.59 1.45
CA GLY A 308 15.54 7.91 1.64
C GLY A 308 16.93 8.02 1.01
N GLN A 309 17.80 7.00 1.15
CA GLN A 309 19.10 6.96 0.49
C GLN A 309 18.98 7.00 -1.03
N THR A 310 17.97 6.34 -1.60
CA THR A 310 17.74 6.31 -3.05
C THR A 310 17.22 7.67 -3.53
N LEU A 311 16.24 8.26 -2.85
CA LEU A 311 15.71 9.61 -3.13
C LEU A 311 16.79 10.68 -3.00
N GLY A 312 17.69 10.53 -2.02
CA GLY A 312 18.82 11.43 -1.80
C GLY A 312 19.82 11.48 -2.97
N GLN A 313 19.71 10.59 -3.96
CA GLN A 313 20.52 10.58 -5.18
C GLN A 313 19.86 11.34 -6.35
N ALA A 314 18.61 11.78 -6.20
CA ALA A 314 17.89 12.52 -7.23
C ALA A 314 18.62 13.82 -7.61
N VAL A 315 18.74 14.05 -8.91
CA VAL A 315 19.39 15.25 -9.48
C VAL A 315 18.37 16.12 -10.21
N ASN A 316 17.50 15.51 -11.01
CA ASN A 316 16.59 16.23 -11.89
C ASN A 316 15.14 16.15 -11.44
N SER A 317 14.63 14.95 -11.12
CA SER A 317 13.21 14.75 -10.85
C SER A 317 12.92 13.61 -9.88
N VAL A 318 11.82 13.76 -9.13
CA VAL A 318 11.20 12.73 -8.30
C VAL A 318 9.69 12.77 -8.51
N ASN A 319 9.12 11.66 -9.00
CA ASN A 319 7.69 11.48 -9.22
C ASN A 319 7.17 10.38 -8.32
N LEU A 320 6.20 10.69 -7.44
CA LEU A 320 5.70 9.79 -6.40
C LEU A 320 4.22 9.47 -6.61
N ALA A 321 3.85 8.19 -6.56
CA ALA A 321 2.46 7.74 -6.50
C ALA A 321 2.30 6.78 -5.32
N LEU A 322 1.68 7.24 -4.24
CA LEU A 322 1.71 6.60 -2.94
C LEU A 322 0.31 6.42 -2.34
N PHE A 323 0.05 5.22 -1.83
CA PHE A 323 -1.16 4.96 -1.04
C PHE A 323 -1.08 5.65 0.32
N VAL A 324 0.01 5.43 1.07
CA VAL A 324 0.30 6.08 2.34
C VAL A 324 1.69 6.69 2.29
N PHE A 325 1.81 7.92 2.75
CA PHE A 325 3.09 8.60 2.94
C PHE A 325 3.10 9.29 4.31
N SER A 326 3.85 8.71 5.26
CA SER A 326 3.91 9.16 6.66
C SER A 326 5.25 8.75 7.30
N ASP A 327 6.37 9.26 6.76
CA ASP A 327 7.72 9.07 7.31
C ASP A 327 8.52 10.37 7.14
N GLN A 328 8.59 11.15 8.20
CA GLN A 328 9.21 12.48 8.22
C GLN A 328 10.66 12.50 7.67
N PRO A 329 11.55 11.54 8.01
CA PRO A 329 12.89 11.54 7.43
C PRO A 329 12.92 11.44 5.89
N ILE A 330 11.93 10.78 5.27
CA ILE A 330 11.84 10.70 3.81
C ILE A 330 11.47 12.07 3.24
N VAL A 331 10.47 12.76 3.81
CA VAL A 331 10.04 14.07 3.30
C VAL A 331 11.10 15.15 3.53
N ASP A 332 11.89 15.09 4.60
CA ASP A 332 13.04 15.97 4.83
C ASP A 332 14.13 15.82 3.75
N ILE A 333 14.37 14.60 3.29
CA ILE A 333 15.29 14.33 2.18
C ILE A 333 14.74 14.91 0.87
N LEU A 334 13.44 14.78 0.62
CA LEU A 334 12.78 15.37 -0.56
C LEU A 334 12.87 16.90 -0.53
N GLU A 335 12.66 17.55 0.63
CA GLU A 335 12.86 18.99 0.77
C GLU A 335 14.27 19.41 0.37
N THR A 336 15.28 18.66 0.84
CA THR A 336 16.68 18.88 0.51
C THR A 336 16.94 18.77 -0.99
N ARG A 337 16.36 17.77 -1.68
CA ARG A 337 16.50 17.62 -3.13
C ARG A 337 15.80 18.74 -3.88
N TYR A 338 14.59 19.12 -3.47
CA TYR A 338 13.87 20.26 -4.04
C TYR A 338 14.66 21.56 -3.91
N GLN A 339 15.21 21.86 -2.74
CA GLN A 339 16.05 23.05 -2.50
C GLN A 339 17.33 23.05 -3.34
N GLN A 340 17.80 21.87 -3.77
CA GLN A 340 18.95 21.71 -4.66
C GLN A 340 18.59 21.74 -6.15
N GLY A 341 17.30 21.94 -6.48
CA GLY A 341 16.83 22.17 -7.83
C GLY A 341 16.18 20.96 -8.51
N ALA A 342 16.00 19.82 -7.81
CA ALA A 342 15.24 18.70 -8.36
C ALA A 342 13.74 19.06 -8.39
N GLU A 343 13.05 18.70 -9.48
CA GLU A 343 11.60 18.78 -9.55
C GLU A 343 10.98 17.66 -8.72
N VAL A 344 10.03 17.99 -7.83
CA VAL A 344 9.35 17.00 -6.99
C VAL A 344 7.84 17.09 -7.23
N GLN A 345 7.25 15.96 -7.61
CA GLN A 345 5.81 15.81 -7.82
C GLN A 345 5.30 14.61 -7.01
N ALA A 346 4.13 14.73 -6.37
CA ALA A 346 3.58 13.63 -5.59
C ALA A 346 2.06 13.53 -5.71
N LEU A 347 1.59 12.30 -5.86
CA LEU A 347 0.19 11.93 -5.73
C LEU A 347 0.04 10.97 -4.55
N ILE A 348 -0.91 11.27 -3.68
CA ILE A 348 -1.23 10.45 -2.52
C ILE A 348 -2.71 10.06 -2.60
N ASP A 349 -3.07 8.85 -2.13
CA ASP A 349 -4.48 8.42 -2.13
C ASP A 349 -5.35 9.41 -1.34
N PRO A 350 -6.54 9.79 -1.84
CA PRO A 350 -7.44 10.76 -1.19
C PRO A 350 -7.80 10.42 0.25
N SER A 351 -7.77 9.12 0.63
CA SER A 351 -8.06 8.67 2.01
C SER A 351 -6.96 9.04 2.99
N PHE A 352 -5.74 9.30 2.49
CA PHE A 352 -4.54 9.53 3.31
C PHE A 352 -3.88 10.90 3.06
N ALA A 353 -4.01 11.48 1.87
CA ALA A 353 -3.29 12.69 1.45
C ALA A 353 -3.37 13.88 2.43
N PHE A 354 -4.51 14.02 3.11
CA PHE A 354 -4.77 15.16 3.99
C PHE A 354 -5.08 14.72 5.44
N ARG A 355 -4.51 13.60 5.88
CA ARG A 355 -4.50 13.22 7.29
C ARG A 355 -3.45 14.04 8.03
N ASN A 356 -3.63 14.24 9.33
CA ASN A 356 -2.69 15.01 10.15
C ASN A 356 -1.26 14.44 10.16
N TYR A 357 -1.10 13.17 9.79
CA TYR A 357 0.17 12.45 9.71
C TYR A 357 0.68 12.28 8.26
N SER A 358 0.12 13.01 7.30
CA SER A 358 0.51 12.87 5.90
C SER A 358 1.62 13.83 5.54
N GLU A 359 2.74 13.31 5.03
CA GLU A 359 3.85 14.10 4.52
C GLU A 359 3.48 14.94 3.28
N GLY A 360 2.32 14.63 2.67
CA GLY A 360 1.73 15.50 1.64
C GLY A 360 1.39 16.90 2.17
N LEU A 361 1.00 17.02 3.45
CA LEU A 361 0.77 18.32 4.08
C LEU A 361 2.10 19.08 4.30
N ASP A 362 3.14 18.35 4.72
CA ASP A 362 4.47 18.93 4.90
C ASP A 362 5.01 19.48 3.58
N MET A 363 4.90 18.73 2.49
CA MET A 363 5.27 19.18 1.14
C MET A 363 4.47 20.43 0.70
N LEU A 364 3.21 20.54 1.12
CA LEU A 364 2.36 21.71 0.88
C LEU A 364 2.68 22.90 1.82
N GLY A 365 3.61 22.74 2.76
CA GLY A 365 4.02 23.78 3.71
C GLY A 365 2.99 24.04 4.82
N VAL A 366 2.15 23.06 5.16
CA VAL A 366 1.09 23.21 6.17
C VAL A 366 1.06 22.02 7.13
N ALA A 367 0.56 22.28 8.35
CA ALA A 367 0.31 21.27 9.36
C ALA A 367 -1.18 21.24 9.73
N LEU A 368 -1.74 20.06 9.99
CA LEU A 368 -3.09 19.87 10.48
C LEU A 368 -3.05 19.28 11.89
N ALA A 369 -3.54 20.02 12.88
CA ALA A 369 -3.62 19.53 14.24
C ALA A 369 -4.81 18.54 14.40
N ALA A 370 -4.59 17.48 15.14
CA ALA A 370 -5.64 16.58 15.64
C ALA A 370 -5.68 16.68 17.17
N ASN A 371 -6.87 16.90 17.76
CA ASN A 371 -7.02 17.09 19.20
C ASN A 371 -6.09 18.17 19.78
N CYS A 372 -5.93 19.27 19.05
CA CYS A 372 -5.05 20.40 19.38
C CYS A 372 -3.54 20.04 19.51
N GLN A 373 -3.12 18.98 18.83
CA GLN A 373 -1.72 18.56 18.77
C GLN A 373 -1.31 18.30 17.32
N TYR A 374 -0.09 18.70 16.96
CA TYR A 374 0.53 18.23 15.73
C TYR A 374 1.07 16.80 15.93
N GLU A 375 1.33 16.10 14.83
CA GLU A 375 2.05 14.83 14.88
C GLU A 375 3.45 15.01 15.47
N VAL A 376 3.97 13.93 16.06
CA VAL A 376 5.35 13.89 16.53
C VAL A 376 6.28 14.07 15.33
N ASP A 377 7.28 14.94 15.48
CA ASP A 377 8.27 15.26 14.46
C ASP A 377 7.72 16.00 13.21
N ASN A 378 6.43 16.43 13.22
CA ASN A 378 5.82 17.19 12.12
C ASN A 378 6.66 18.44 11.78
N LYS A 379 7.10 18.53 10.51
CA LYS A 379 7.99 19.58 10.03
C LYS A 379 7.63 20.02 8.62
N PRO A 380 6.60 20.85 8.47
CA PRO A 380 6.20 21.37 7.16
C PRO A 380 7.35 22.10 6.46
N TRP A 381 7.44 21.95 5.15
CA TRP A 381 8.43 22.65 4.33
C TRP A 381 8.30 24.16 4.50
N GLN A 382 9.42 24.86 4.58
CA GLN A 382 9.43 26.32 4.70
C GLN A 382 8.78 27.00 3.48
N VAL A 383 8.97 26.41 2.30
CA VAL A 383 8.34 26.82 1.04
C VAL A 383 7.58 25.62 0.50
N GLY A 384 6.27 25.63 0.71
CA GLY A 384 5.41 24.56 0.19
C GLY A 384 5.36 24.55 -1.34
N ILE A 385 5.18 23.38 -1.92
CA ILE A 385 5.09 23.18 -3.38
C ILE A 385 3.65 22.87 -3.79
N ALA A 386 3.27 23.34 -4.98
CA ALA A 386 1.92 23.12 -5.52
C ALA A 386 1.79 21.85 -6.37
N SER A 387 2.88 21.10 -6.54
CA SER A 387 2.96 19.87 -7.37
C SER A 387 2.57 18.59 -6.61
N VAL A 388 1.92 18.73 -5.46
CA VAL A 388 1.41 17.64 -4.63
C VAL A 388 -0.11 17.63 -4.62
N GLY A 389 -0.73 16.46 -4.71
CA GLY A 389 -2.18 16.37 -4.68
C GLY A 389 -2.72 14.94 -4.70
N ILE A 390 -3.93 14.81 -5.20
CA ILE A 390 -4.66 13.54 -5.28
C ILE A 390 -5.06 13.23 -6.72
N PRO A 391 -4.95 11.96 -7.18
CA PRO A 391 -5.40 11.58 -8.52
C PRO A 391 -6.94 11.59 -8.60
N GLN A 392 -7.46 11.80 -9.80
CA GLN A 392 -8.88 11.58 -10.08
C GLN A 392 -9.09 10.12 -10.51
N LEU A 393 -9.58 9.33 -9.59
CA LEU A 393 -9.97 7.93 -9.82
C LEU A 393 -11.50 7.81 -9.77
N VAL A 394 -12.02 6.73 -10.34
CA VAL A 394 -13.42 6.37 -10.18
C VAL A 394 -13.74 6.21 -8.69
N ARG A 395 -14.90 6.69 -8.27
CA ARG A 395 -15.32 6.58 -6.85
C ARG A 395 -15.34 5.11 -6.43
N GLY A 396 -14.63 4.78 -5.36
CA GLY A 396 -14.42 3.42 -4.86
C GLY A 396 -13.00 2.92 -5.11
N ASP A 397 -12.41 3.22 -6.26
CA ASP A 397 -11.02 2.87 -6.55
C ASP A 397 -10.03 3.70 -5.72
N LYS A 398 -8.86 3.12 -5.44
CA LYS A 398 -7.77 3.71 -4.65
C LYS A 398 -6.52 3.88 -5.50
N LEU A 399 -5.73 4.91 -5.19
CA LEU A 399 -4.32 4.95 -5.58
C LEU A 399 -3.55 3.97 -4.69
N HIS A 400 -3.45 2.71 -5.10
CA HIS A 400 -2.84 1.67 -4.26
C HIS A 400 -1.37 1.41 -4.60
N HIS A 401 -0.77 2.21 -5.47
CA HIS A 401 0.66 2.21 -5.74
C HIS A 401 1.49 2.60 -4.50
N LYS A 402 2.73 2.16 -4.49
CA LYS A 402 3.78 2.53 -3.54
C LYS A 402 5.06 2.68 -4.34
N PHE A 403 5.07 3.64 -5.30
CA PHE A 403 6.25 3.82 -6.12
C PHE A 403 6.76 5.26 -6.18
N GLY A 404 8.06 5.37 -6.42
CA GLY A 404 8.71 6.60 -6.83
C GLY A 404 9.57 6.36 -8.06
N VAL A 405 9.60 7.33 -8.98
CA VAL A 405 10.52 7.35 -10.12
C VAL A 405 11.51 8.50 -9.93
N ILE A 406 12.78 8.22 -10.07
CA ILE A 406 13.88 9.17 -9.87
C ILE A 406 14.65 9.29 -11.18
N ASP A 407 14.77 10.54 -11.67
CA ASP A 407 15.55 10.89 -12.85
C ASP A 407 15.24 10.00 -14.08
N GLN A 408 13.98 9.54 -14.22
CA GLN A 408 13.48 8.66 -15.29
C GLN A 408 14.31 7.37 -15.47
N ASN A 409 15.04 6.95 -14.44
CA ASN A 409 15.96 5.83 -14.50
C ASN A 409 15.82 4.85 -13.33
N THR A 410 15.41 5.31 -12.16
CA THR A 410 15.37 4.49 -10.96
C THR A 410 13.94 4.42 -10.43
N VAL A 411 13.45 3.21 -10.20
CA VAL A 411 12.13 2.94 -9.62
C VAL A 411 12.28 2.38 -8.22
N ILE A 412 11.55 2.94 -7.28
CA ILE A 412 11.28 2.37 -5.96
C ILE A 412 9.87 1.79 -6.03
N THR A 413 9.66 0.50 -5.71
CA THR A 413 8.32 -0.12 -5.75
C THR A 413 8.21 -1.32 -4.83
N GLY A 414 7.04 -1.97 -4.79
CA GLY A 414 6.77 -3.18 -3.99
C GLY A 414 5.46 -3.08 -3.21
N SER A 415 5.38 -3.82 -2.10
CA SER A 415 4.22 -3.78 -1.21
C SER A 415 4.33 -2.69 -0.13
N HIS A 416 5.55 -2.18 0.09
CA HIS A 416 5.94 -1.34 1.21
C HIS A 416 5.34 0.06 1.14
N ASN A 417 4.36 0.37 2.01
CA ASN A 417 3.90 1.74 2.20
C ASN A 417 5.02 2.59 2.82
N TRP A 418 5.09 3.86 2.46
CA TRP A 418 6.13 4.76 2.98
C TRP A 418 5.71 5.30 4.34
N SER A 419 5.78 4.42 5.34
CA SER A 419 5.27 4.68 6.68
C SER A 419 6.06 3.95 7.76
N ALA A 420 6.00 4.44 8.99
CA ALA A 420 6.61 3.78 10.14
C ALA A 420 6.04 2.36 10.39
N ALA A 421 4.74 2.14 10.15
CA ALA A 421 4.12 0.83 10.32
C ALA A 421 4.70 -0.21 9.36
N ALA A 422 4.85 0.15 8.06
CA ALA A 422 5.47 -0.73 7.07
C ALA A 422 6.94 -1.01 7.40
N ASN A 423 7.63 -0.01 7.95
CA ASN A 423 9.05 -0.09 8.28
C ASN A 423 9.37 -0.97 9.49
N HIS A 424 8.50 -0.95 10.53
CA HIS A 424 8.79 -1.53 11.84
C HIS A 424 7.85 -2.66 12.26
N ASN A 425 6.68 -2.81 11.63
CA ASN A 425 5.67 -3.76 12.10
C ASN A 425 5.27 -4.79 11.05
N ASN A 426 5.23 -4.42 9.76
CA ASN A 426 4.70 -5.27 8.70
C ASN A 426 5.78 -6.11 8.02
N ASP A 427 5.42 -7.28 7.54
CA ASP A 427 6.21 -8.05 6.58
C ASP A 427 5.97 -7.51 5.18
N GLU A 428 6.93 -6.76 4.63
CA GLU A 428 6.81 -6.06 3.36
C GLU A 428 7.97 -6.38 2.41
N THR A 429 7.72 -6.16 1.12
CA THR A 429 8.73 -6.21 0.05
C THR A 429 9.02 -4.81 -0.47
N LEU A 430 10.29 -4.44 -0.52
CA LEU A 430 10.79 -3.23 -1.16
C LEU A 430 11.76 -3.62 -2.29
N LEU A 431 11.55 -3.02 -3.46
CA LEU A 431 12.40 -3.14 -4.63
C LEU A 431 12.93 -1.77 -5.05
N ILE A 432 14.22 -1.70 -5.39
CA ILE A 432 14.81 -0.57 -6.11
C ILE A 432 15.38 -1.12 -7.40
N ILE A 433 14.91 -0.58 -8.53
CA ILE A 433 15.28 -1.04 -9.87
C ILE A 433 15.86 0.13 -10.63
N ARG A 434 17.12 0.02 -11.04
CA ARG A 434 17.78 1.00 -11.92
C ARG A 434 17.77 0.46 -13.34
N ASN A 435 16.84 0.94 -14.13
CA ASN A 435 16.69 0.64 -15.54
C ASN A 435 15.72 1.63 -16.19
N PRO A 436 16.11 2.39 -17.22
CA PRO A 436 15.24 3.38 -17.86
C PRO A 436 14.04 2.75 -18.59
N VAL A 437 14.15 1.50 -19.09
CA VAL A 437 13.03 0.79 -19.73
C VAL A 437 11.96 0.48 -18.69
N VAL A 438 12.35 -0.03 -17.52
CA VAL A 438 11.42 -0.26 -16.39
C VAL A 438 10.84 1.05 -15.88
N ALA A 439 11.67 2.09 -15.71
CA ALA A 439 11.24 3.40 -15.24
C ALA A 439 10.19 4.03 -16.16
N ALA A 440 10.30 3.87 -17.48
CA ALA A 440 9.35 4.42 -18.44
C ALA A 440 7.91 3.93 -18.24
N HIS A 441 7.70 2.69 -17.78
CA HIS A 441 6.36 2.18 -17.45
C HIS A 441 5.75 2.90 -16.25
N PHE A 442 6.54 3.10 -15.19
CA PHE A 442 6.10 3.80 -13.98
C PHE A 442 5.91 5.30 -14.23
N GLU A 443 6.76 5.91 -15.06
CA GLU A 443 6.62 7.30 -15.48
C GLU A 443 5.32 7.50 -16.25
N ARG A 444 5.01 6.65 -17.23
CA ARG A 444 3.73 6.69 -17.98
C ARG A 444 2.52 6.57 -17.05
N GLU A 445 2.59 5.69 -16.06
CA GLU A 445 1.52 5.55 -15.07
C GLU A 445 1.40 6.78 -14.18
N PHE A 446 2.53 7.36 -13.75
CA PHE A 446 2.52 8.61 -13.00
C PHE A 446 1.90 9.75 -13.81
N GLU A 447 2.32 9.94 -15.06
CA GLU A 447 1.77 10.96 -15.97
C GLU A 447 0.26 10.80 -16.16
N ARG A 448 -0.22 9.56 -16.35
CA ARG A 448 -1.65 9.26 -16.46
C ARG A 448 -2.42 9.72 -15.23
N LEU A 449 -1.91 9.41 -14.03
CA LEU A 449 -2.54 9.77 -12.77
C LEU A 449 -2.44 11.27 -12.49
N TYR A 450 -1.33 11.91 -12.92
CA TYR A 450 -1.04 13.30 -12.64
C TYR A 450 -1.78 14.26 -13.57
N HIS A 451 -2.08 13.85 -14.80
CA HIS A 451 -2.67 14.70 -15.86
C HIS A 451 -3.93 15.46 -15.41
N ASN A 452 -4.82 14.80 -14.66
CA ASN A 452 -6.07 15.38 -14.15
C ASN A 452 -6.10 15.45 -12.62
N ALA A 453 -4.96 15.39 -11.97
CA ALA A 453 -4.89 15.40 -10.50
C ALA A 453 -5.38 16.73 -9.92
N ALA A 454 -6.04 16.66 -8.77
CA ALA A 454 -6.35 17.83 -7.98
C ALA A 454 -5.13 18.19 -7.13
N LEU A 455 -4.36 19.18 -7.58
CA LEU A 455 -3.13 19.62 -6.95
C LEU A 455 -3.37 20.73 -5.92
N GLY A 456 -2.47 20.81 -4.95
CA GLY A 456 -2.48 21.81 -3.90
C GLY A 456 -3.42 21.50 -2.74
N LEU A 457 -3.59 22.45 -1.84
CA LEU A 457 -4.37 22.30 -0.62
C LEU A 457 -5.87 22.55 -0.88
N PRO A 458 -6.77 21.55 -0.69
CA PRO A 458 -8.20 21.75 -0.89
C PRO A 458 -8.79 22.78 0.07
N PRO A 459 -9.79 23.58 -0.34
CA PRO A 459 -10.47 24.53 0.54
C PRO A 459 -10.97 23.92 1.84
N SER A 460 -11.53 22.72 1.80
CA SER A 460 -12.03 22.01 2.98
C SER A 460 -10.93 21.68 4.02
N ILE A 461 -9.67 21.55 3.58
CA ILE A 461 -8.54 21.34 4.48
C ILE A 461 -8.04 22.68 5.01
N GLN A 462 -8.03 23.73 4.18
CA GLN A 462 -7.75 25.10 4.64
C GLN A 462 -8.71 25.51 5.76
N ASP A 463 -10.01 25.24 5.58
CA ASP A 463 -11.04 25.50 6.60
C ASP A 463 -10.78 24.72 7.90
N LYS A 464 -10.40 23.45 7.81
CA LYS A 464 -10.05 22.63 8.99
C LYS A 464 -8.84 23.20 9.73
N ILE A 465 -7.80 23.61 9.02
CA ILE A 465 -6.60 24.25 9.62
C ILE A 465 -7.02 25.56 10.30
N ALA A 466 -7.78 26.41 9.63
CA ALA A 466 -8.27 27.67 10.20
C ALA A 466 -9.14 27.43 11.46
N GLN A 467 -10.03 26.43 11.42
CA GLN A 467 -10.86 26.06 12.56
C GLN A 467 -10.01 25.53 13.73
N ALA A 468 -9.02 24.68 13.48
CA ALA A 468 -8.11 24.18 14.51
C ALA A 468 -7.36 25.35 15.18
N ASN A 469 -6.86 26.31 14.40
CA ASN A 469 -6.19 27.49 14.92
C ASN A 469 -7.10 28.41 15.77
N GLN A 470 -8.42 28.42 15.49
CA GLN A 470 -9.38 29.20 16.26
C GLN A 470 -9.83 28.49 17.55
N THR A 471 -9.97 27.17 17.50
CA THR A 471 -10.56 26.39 18.61
C THR A 471 -9.52 25.89 19.61
N CYS A 472 -8.27 25.77 19.20
CA CYS A 472 -7.18 25.33 20.07
C CYS A 472 -6.47 26.53 20.71
N PRO A 473 -6.51 26.69 22.05
CA PRO A 473 -5.87 27.84 22.74
C PRO A 473 -4.35 27.87 22.52
N GLN A 474 -3.73 26.73 22.39
CA GLN A 474 -2.34 26.53 21.93
C GLN A 474 -2.31 25.18 21.20
N ILE A 475 -1.86 25.19 19.95
CA ILE A 475 -1.48 23.99 19.24
C ILE A 475 -0.03 23.71 19.65
N THR A 476 0.18 22.64 20.40
CA THR A 476 1.51 22.22 20.82
C THR A 476 2.03 21.15 19.85
N ALA A 477 3.30 21.27 19.47
CA ALA A 477 4.01 20.07 18.99
C ALA A 477 4.03 19.07 20.17
N PRO A 478 3.74 17.78 19.94
CA PRO A 478 3.98 16.79 20.98
C PRO A 478 5.44 16.93 21.40
N THR A 479 5.67 17.00 22.70
CA THR A 479 7.05 16.92 23.19
C THR A 479 7.58 15.56 22.73
N THR A 480 8.56 15.59 21.83
CA THR A 480 9.30 14.38 21.43
C THR A 480 9.74 13.68 22.72
N PRO A 481 9.32 12.45 22.97
CA PRO A 481 9.92 11.71 24.07
C PRO A 481 11.40 11.59 23.70
N ASN A 482 12.26 12.15 24.55
CA ASN A 482 13.68 11.86 24.45
C ASN A 482 13.80 10.33 24.38
N PRO A 483 14.35 9.73 23.32
CA PRO A 483 14.45 8.27 23.21
C PRO A 483 15.25 7.63 24.35
N THR A 484 15.88 8.47 25.19
CA THR A 484 16.58 8.08 26.43
C THR A 484 15.77 8.39 27.70
N GLN A 485 14.56 8.96 27.61
CA GLN A 485 13.78 9.27 28.80
C GLN A 485 13.09 8.01 29.31
N VAL A 486 13.57 7.52 30.45
CA VAL A 486 12.93 6.43 31.19
C VAL A 486 11.70 7.00 31.91
N ILE A 487 10.52 6.49 31.59
CA ILE A 487 9.22 6.95 32.13
C ILE A 487 8.98 6.31 33.50
N ASN A 488 8.81 7.13 34.53
CA ASN A 488 8.44 6.61 35.84
C ASN A 488 6.93 6.30 35.88
N LEU A 489 6.60 5.00 35.94
CA LEU A 489 5.22 4.51 35.88
C LEU A 489 4.35 5.00 37.05
N ASN A 490 4.96 5.30 38.21
CA ASN A 490 4.24 5.71 39.40
C ASN A 490 3.90 7.22 39.39
N THR A 491 4.63 8.02 38.61
CA THR A 491 4.45 9.49 38.61
C THR A 491 4.04 10.06 37.25
N ALA A 492 4.30 9.33 36.16
CA ALA A 492 4.03 9.82 34.79
C ALA A 492 2.57 10.23 34.57
N SER A 493 2.37 11.29 33.82
CA SER A 493 1.05 11.69 33.29
C SER A 493 0.53 10.68 32.28
N GLN A 494 -0.77 10.77 31.94
CA GLN A 494 -1.34 9.93 30.88
C GLN A 494 -0.62 10.15 29.54
N ALA A 495 -0.31 11.40 29.19
CA ALA A 495 0.38 11.73 27.94
C ALA A 495 1.79 11.12 27.89
N GLU A 496 2.55 11.16 29.00
CA GLU A 496 3.87 10.51 29.08
C GLU A 496 3.77 8.99 28.96
N LEU A 497 2.77 8.36 29.56
CA LEU A 497 2.53 6.91 29.43
C LEU A 497 2.17 6.52 27.99
N GLU A 498 1.42 7.36 27.28
CA GLU A 498 1.06 7.15 25.87
C GLU A 498 2.26 7.21 24.92
N THR A 499 3.39 7.76 25.35
CA THR A 499 4.64 7.74 24.58
C THR A 499 5.34 6.38 24.59
N LEU A 500 4.94 5.49 25.50
CA LEU A 500 5.51 4.14 25.61
C LEU A 500 4.99 3.25 24.47
N PRO A 501 5.86 2.48 23.81
CA PRO A 501 5.47 1.58 22.72
C PRO A 501 4.34 0.63 23.14
N GLY A 502 3.24 0.63 22.37
CA GLY A 502 2.10 -0.25 22.64
C GLY A 502 1.17 0.22 23.77
N VAL A 503 1.40 1.43 24.32
CA VAL A 503 0.56 2.03 25.36
C VAL A 503 -0.30 3.14 24.73
N GLY A 504 -1.52 2.81 24.35
CA GLY A 504 -2.52 3.81 23.91
C GLY A 504 -3.33 4.38 25.09
N PRO A 505 -4.24 5.37 24.84
CA PRO A 505 -5.00 6.10 25.86
C PRO A 505 -5.71 5.20 26.88
N LYS A 506 -6.39 4.14 26.42
CA LYS A 506 -7.09 3.19 27.31
C LYS A 506 -6.13 2.39 28.19
N LEU A 507 -4.93 2.09 27.71
CA LEU A 507 -3.95 1.33 28.47
C LEU A 507 -3.22 2.24 29.45
N ALA A 508 -2.90 3.48 29.08
CA ALA A 508 -2.36 4.51 29.96
C ALA A 508 -3.28 4.78 31.17
N GLN A 509 -4.60 4.91 30.93
CA GLN A 509 -5.59 5.05 31.99
C GLN A 509 -5.61 3.84 32.95
N ARG A 510 -5.46 2.60 32.43
CA ARG A 510 -5.38 1.39 33.26
C ARG A 510 -4.09 1.33 34.08
N ILE A 511 -2.97 1.78 33.51
CA ILE A 511 -1.70 1.91 34.26
C ILE A 511 -1.90 2.86 35.44
N ILE A 512 -2.50 4.05 35.19
CA ILE A 512 -2.79 5.04 36.23
C ILE A 512 -3.72 4.45 37.32
N ALA A 513 -4.81 3.78 36.92
CA ALA A 513 -5.73 3.16 37.86
C ALA A 513 -5.06 2.04 38.69
N THR A 514 -4.18 1.24 38.08
CA THR A 514 -3.49 0.15 38.76
C THR A 514 -2.46 0.67 39.75
N ARG A 515 -1.68 1.73 39.43
CA ARG A 515 -0.71 2.32 40.36
C ARG A 515 -1.38 3.00 41.57
N GLN A 516 -2.61 3.52 41.38
CA GLN A 516 -3.40 4.11 42.49
C GLN A 516 -3.83 3.07 43.51
N GLN A 517 -4.02 1.80 43.08
CA GLN A 517 -4.31 0.68 44.01
C GLN A 517 -3.05 0.19 44.70
N GLN A 518 -1.98 0.03 43.93
CA GLN A 518 -0.67 -0.40 44.45
C GLN A 518 0.43 0.10 43.49
N PRO A 519 1.40 0.89 43.94
CA PRO A 519 2.54 1.31 43.15
C PRO A 519 3.28 0.15 42.49
N PHE A 520 3.88 0.41 41.33
CA PHE A 520 4.76 -0.53 40.65
C PHE A 520 6.14 -0.52 41.33
N THR A 521 6.73 -1.70 41.55
CA THR A 521 8.06 -1.86 42.14
C THR A 521 9.00 -2.70 41.28
N SER A 522 8.45 -3.30 40.22
CA SER A 522 9.21 -4.14 39.30
C SER A 522 8.54 -4.17 37.91
N LEU A 523 9.29 -4.61 36.91
CA LEU A 523 8.76 -4.86 35.57
C LEU A 523 7.62 -5.91 35.58
N ALA A 524 7.70 -6.90 36.45
CA ALA A 524 6.68 -7.93 36.61
C ALA A 524 5.34 -7.35 37.10
N ASP A 525 5.38 -6.27 37.89
CA ASP A 525 4.17 -5.59 38.38
C ASP A 525 3.32 -4.97 37.24
N LEU A 526 3.92 -4.64 36.11
CA LEU A 526 3.17 -4.19 34.95
C LEU A 526 2.15 -5.21 34.44
N GLN A 527 2.38 -6.49 34.66
CA GLN A 527 1.45 -7.54 34.22
C GLN A 527 0.15 -7.56 35.06
N ARG A 528 0.07 -6.80 36.15
CA ARG A 528 -1.17 -6.55 36.92
C ARG A 528 -2.15 -5.66 36.13
N VAL A 529 -1.63 -4.89 35.16
CA VAL A 529 -2.46 -4.00 34.33
C VAL A 529 -3.20 -4.83 33.28
N PRO A 530 -4.54 -4.84 33.27
CA PRO A 530 -5.30 -5.55 32.24
C PRO A 530 -4.93 -5.06 30.84
N GLY A 531 -4.39 -5.98 30.02
CA GLY A 531 -3.91 -5.67 28.66
C GLY A 531 -2.39 -5.54 28.55
N ILE A 532 -1.64 -5.65 29.63
CA ILE A 532 -0.18 -5.79 29.59
C ILE A 532 0.19 -7.25 29.85
N GLY A 533 0.60 -7.94 28.81
CA GLY A 533 1.16 -9.28 28.93
C GLY A 533 2.70 -9.27 29.04
N PRO A 534 3.32 -10.46 29.24
CA PRO A 534 4.78 -10.58 29.39
C PRO A 534 5.58 -9.93 28.25
N LYS A 535 5.09 -10.02 27.00
CA LYS A 535 5.76 -9.46 25.83
C LYS A 535 5.78 -7.92 25.85
N LEU A 536 4.67 -7.29 26.21
CA LEU A 536 4.61 -5.83 26.27
C LEU A 536 5.43 -5.31 27.46
N SER A 537 5.34 -5.95 28.62
CA SER A 537 6.15 -5.56 29.79
C SER A 537 7.64 -5.68 29.51
N GLU A 538 8.08 -6.75 28.84
CA GLU A 538 9.47 -6.93 28.44
C GLU A 538 9.92 -5.88 27.41
N GLY A 539 9.06 -5.54 26.43
CA GLY A 539 9.33 -4.48 25.45
C GLY A 539 9.46 -3.08 26.07
N LEU A 540 8.98 -2.89 27.29
CA LEU A 540 9.09 -1.63 28.04
C LEU A 540 10.26 -1.59 29.02
N ARG A 541 11.04 -2.68 29.19
CA ARG A 541 12.11 -2.83 30.19
C ARG A 541 13.05 -1.62 30.30
N ASP A 542 13.59 -1.20 29.17
CA ASP A 542 14.61 -0.13 29.11
C ASP A 542 13.99 1.28 29.01
N ARG A 543 12.67 1.38 29.06
CA ARG A 543 11.91 2.63 28.87
C ARG A 543 11.08 3.04 30.08
N VAL A 544 11.05 2.21 31.12
CA VAL A 544 10.25 2.48 32.33
C VAL A 544 11.06 2.33 33.60
N THR A 545 10.66 3.09 34.61
CA THR A 545 11.12 2.96 35.99
C THR A 545 9.93 3.09 36.95
N TRP A 546 10.12 2.82 38.22
CA TRP A 546 9.13 2.90 39.29
C TRP A 546 9.58 3.78 40.45
#